data_fd253a5e1e087ede254b03150fc0fd84
#
_entry.id   fd253a5e1e087ede254b03150fc0fd84
#
_cell.length_a   1.000
_cell.length_b   1.000
_cell.length_c   1.000
_cell.angle_alpha   90.00
_cell.angle_beta   90.00
_cell.angle_gamma   90.00
#
_symmetry.space_group_name_H-M   'P 1'
#
loop_
_entity.id
_entity.type
_entity.pdbx_description
1 polymer ?
#
loop_
_entity_poly.entity_id
_entity_poly.type
_entity_poly.pdbx_seq_one_letter_code
_entity_poly.pdbx_strand_id
1 'polypeptide(L)'
;KVIKQKPNSSMLIALKLLKEKKVNAMITCGNTGALILSSTVLIKKISGVKKVILAPKIPNKYGSFILADAGANINLNPLNFINMAELCSIYSSITNGNNNPSVHLLNIGHEESKGTPILVDAYQALSKKHPNFKGNLEPRYLMDKKIDILLCDGFVGNIVLKLTEGLSHYLLNILKEKSENRFIEDIKNLKNIFNYELSTILLGLNGIVFKCHGSSSYKSFTHAINEAEKMYNLRLINRINNFFKGIETK
;
A
#
# COMPACT_ATOMS: atom_id res chain seq x y z
N LYS A 1 2.02 10.19 -23.02
CA LYS A 1 0.81 10.81 -23.64
C LYS A 1 0.05 11.70 -22.64
N VAL A 2 -0.36 11.21 -21.44
CA VAL A 2 -1.19 11.94 -20.46
C VAL A 2 -0.60 13.31 -20.07
N ILE A 3 0.70 13.37 -19.76
CA ILE A 3 1.39 14.61 -19.35
C ILE A 3 1.40 15.65 -20.48
N LYS A 4 1.52 15.21 -21.74
CA LYS A 4 1.54 16.10 -22.90
C LYS A 4 0.13 16.54 -23.34
N GLN A 5 -0.87 15.68 -23.19
CA GLN A 5 -2.24 15.95 -23.66
C GLN A 5 -3.06 16.86 -22.73
N LYS A 6 -2.80 16.84 -21.42
CA LYS A 6 -3.52 17.66 -20.42
C LYS A 6 -2.56 18.31 -19.42
N PRO A 7 -1.66 19.20 -19.87
CA PRO A 7 -0.60 19.79 -19.01
C PRO A 7 -1.12 20.60 -17.84
N ASN A 8 -2.35 21.07 -17.91
CA ASN A 8 -3.02 21.89 -16.90
C ASN A 8 -4.08 21.12 -16.11
N SER A 9 -4.03 19.78 -16.10
CA SER A 9 -4.90 19.01 -15.22
C SER A 9 -4.56 19.27 -13.75
N SER A 10 -5.59 19.26 -12.86
CA SER A 10 -5.42 19.45 -11.42
C SER A 10 -4.35 18.51 -10.83
N MET A 11 -4.30 17.26 -11.29
CA MET A 11 -3.30 16.28 -10.88
C MET A 11 -1.86 16.73 -11.21
N LEU A 12 -1.62 17.23 -12.43
CA LEU A 12 -0.30 17.68 -12.83
C LEU A 12 0.12 18.98 -12.16
N ILE A 13 -0.83 19.89 -11.92
CA ILE A 13 -0.59 21.12 -11.16
C ILE A 13 -0.18 20.77 -9.73
N ALA A 14 -0.94 19.90 -9.05
CA ALA A 14 -0.62 19.47 -7.70
C ALA A 14 0.75 18.77 -7.60
N LEU A 15 1.10 17.89 -8.56
CA LEU A 15 2.43 17.28 -8.61
C LEU A 15 3.55 18.29 -8.86
N LYS A 16 3.32 19.34 -9.66
CA LYS A 16 4.30 20.43 -9.84
C LYS A 16 4.52 21.18 -8.54
N LEU A 17 3.44 21.54 -7.82
CA LEU A 17 3.56 22.22 -6.52
C LEU A 17 4.32 21.36 -5.50
N LEU A 18 4.07 20.04 -5.47
CA LEU A 18 4.82 19.10 -4.61
C LEU A 18 6.31 19.04 -5.01
N LYS A 19 6.62 18.98 -6.31
CA LYS A 19 7.99 19.01 -6.84
C LYS A 19 8.73 20.29 -6.44
N GLU A 20 8.05 21.42 -6.50
CA GLU A 20 8.57 22.74 -6.15
C GLU A 20 8.63 22.99 -4.63
N LYS A 21 8.23 21.98 -3.83
CA LYS A 21 8.16 22.08 -2.34
C LYS A 21 7.24 23.20 -1.83
N LYS A 22 6.28 23.62 -2.64
CA LYS A 22 5.24 24.59 -2.23
C LYS A 22 4.15 23.93 -1.37
N VAL A 23 4.05 22.60 -1.45
CA VAL A 23 3.19 21.77 -0.60
C VAL A 23 3.99 20.57 -0.11
N ASN A 24 3.58 19.97 1.01
CA ASN A 24 4.29 18.87 1.67
C ASN A 24 3.80 17.50 1.23
N ALA A 25 2.57 17.43 0.74
CA ALA A 25 1.94 16.20 0.26
C ALA A 25 0.92 16.48 -0.84
N MET A 26 0.56 15.46 -1.59
CA MET A 26 -0.51 15.48 -2.57
C MET A 26 -1.51 14.35 -2.29
N ILE A 27 -2.80 14.66 -2.37
CA ILE A 27 -3.89 13.70 -2.26
C ILE A 27 -4.76 13.82 -3.51
N THR A 28 -5.19 12.70 -4.08
CA THR A 28 -6.00 12.69 -5.30
C THR A 28 -6.96 11.51 -5.35
N CYS A 29 -8.15 11.74 -5.93
CA CYS A 29 -9.11 10.68 -6.31
C CYS A 29 -9.01 10.34 -7.80
N GLY A 30 -8.04 10.89 -8.54
CA GLY A 30 -7.89 10.73 -9.99
C GLY A 30 -7.51 9.32 -10.43
N ASN A 31 -7.35 9.12 -11.73
CA ASN A 31 -6.99 7.83 -12.33
C ASN A 31 -5.63 7.32 -11.82
N THR A 32 -5.58 6.08 -11.33
CA THR A 32 -4.40 5.48 -10.70
C THR A 32 -3.22 5.36 -11.66
N GLY A 33 -3.44 4.88 -12.89
CA GLY A 33 -2.37 4.74 -13.88
C GLY A 33 -1.75 6.09 -14.29
N ALA A 34 -2.60 7.11 -14.47
CA ALA A 34 -2.15 8.47 -14.74
C ALA A 34 -1.34 9.04 -13.56
N LEU A 35 -1.77 8.78 -12.33
CA LEU A 35 -1.09 9.21 -11.11
C LEU A 35 0.30 8.57 -10.99
N ILE A 36 0.40 7.24 -11.11
CA ILE A 36 1.67 6.51 -11.01
C ILE A 36 2.66 7.01 -12.05
N LEU A 37 2.23 7.11 -13.31
CA LEU A 37 3.08 7.58 -14.39
C LEU A 37 3.54 9.02 -14.16
N SER A 38 2.62 9.92 -13.87
CA SER A 38 2.92 11.35 -13.70
C SER A 38 3.77 11.62 -12.47
N SER A 39 3.49 10.97 -11.35
CA SER A 39 4.29 11.12 -10.13
C SER A 39 5.70 10.55 -10.29
N THR A 40 5.84 9.40 -10.95
CA THR A 40 7.17 8.82 -11.23
C THR A 40 8.03 9.75 -12.12
N VAL A 41 7.42 10.42 -13.08
CA VAL A 41 8.14 11.36 -13.98
C VAL A 41 8.46 12.68 -13.27
N LEU A 42 7.49 13.27 -12.56
CA LEU A 42 7.63 14.63 -11.99
C LEU A 42 8.34 14.62 -10.64
N ILE A 43 7.94 13.75 -9.73
CA ILE A 43 8.49 13.65 -8.36
C ILE A 43 9.76 12.82 -8.34
N LYS A 44 9.88 11.85 -9.26
CA LYS A 44 10.94 10.84 -9.35
C LYS A 44 10.91 9.86 -8.17
N LYS A 45 11.61 8.75 -8.36
CA LYS A 45 11.82 7.76 -7.30
C LYS A 45 12.96 8.20 -6.37
N ILE A 46 12.91 7.75 -5.14
CA ILE A 46 14.06 7.79 -4.22
C ILE A 46 15.20 6.93 -4.81
N SER A 47 16.45 7.39 -4.66
CA SER A 47 17.64 6.60 -5.07
C SER A 47 17.63 5.23 -4.41
N GLY A 48 18.03 4.18 -5.14
CA GLY A 48 17.97 2.79 -4.67
C GLY A 48 16.58 2.12 -4.78
N VAL A 49 15.49 2.89 -4.87
CA VAL A 49 14.15 2.33 -5.05
C VAL A 49 13.93 1.84 -6.48
N LYS A 50 13.60 0.55 -6.62
CA LYS A 50 13.42 -0.09 -7.93
C LYS A 50 12.05 0.24 -8.56
N LYS A 51 10.98 0.15 -7.77
CA LYS A 51 9.61 0.38 -8.22
C LYS A 51 8.85 1.25 -7.21
N VAL A 52 8.01 2.16 -7.72
CA VAL A 52 6.97 2.81 -6.92
C VAL A 52 5.84 1.81 -6.73
N ILE A 53 5.34 1.67 -5.52
CA ILE A 53 4.30 0.70 -5.17
C ILE A 53 3.07 1.38 -4.56
N LEU A 54 1.90 0.78 -4.77
CA LEU A 54 0.68 1.11 -4.04
C LEU A 54 0.60 0.24 -2.80
N ALA A 55 0.56 0.85 -1.63
CA ALA A 55 0.63 0.17 -0.34
C ALA A 55 -0.55 0.53 0.58
N PRO A 56 -1.78 0.00 0.30
CA PRO A 56 -2.90 0.15 1.22
C PRO A 56 -2.68 -0.62 2.51
N LYS A 57 -3.26 -0.13 3.60
CA LYS A 57 -3.43 -0.86 4.85
C LYS A 57 -4.76 -1.59 4.82
N ILE A 58 -4.73 -2.91 4.91
CA ILE A 58 -5.92 -3.76 4.93
C ILE A 58 -6.21 -4.13 6.38
N PRO A 59 -7.39 -3.81 6.93
CA PRO A 59 -7.74 -4.23 8.29
C PRO A 59 -7.93 -5.75 8.38
N ASN A 60 -7.57 -6.28 9.53
CA ASN A 60 -7.82 -7.66 9.92
C ASN A 60 -8.11 -7.76 11.43
N LYS A 61 -8.30 -8.97 11.96
CA LYS A 61 -8.58 -9.22 13.37
C LYS A 61 -7.55 -8.62 14.35
N TYR A 62 -6.32 -8.39 13.92
CA TYR A 62 -5.21 -7.90 14.74
C TYR A 62 -4.85 -6.43 14.50
N GLY A 63 -5.70 -5.71 13.77
CA GLY A 63 -5.49 -4.31 13.39
C GLY A 63 -5.46 -4.13 11.88
N SER A 64 -4.28 -4.01 11.29
CA SER A 64 -4.13 -3.91 9.83
C SER A 64 -2.78 -4.41 9.36
N PHE A 65 -2.70 -4.84 8.10
CA PHE A 65 -1.45 -5.16 7.41
C PHE A 65 -1.30 -4.31 6.14
N ILE A 66 -0.06 -4.16 5.69
CA ILE A 66 0.26 -3.48 4.44
C ILE A 66 0.22 -4.50 3.30
N LEU A 67 -0.64 -4.30 2.31
CA LEU A 67 -0.64 -5.06 1.06
C LEU A 67 0.24 -4.34 0.03
N ALA A 68 1.22 -5.01 -0.54
CA ALA A 68 2.13 -4.44 -1.52
C ALA A 68 2.58 -5.49 -2.56
N ASP A 69 2.40 -5.23 -3.82
CA ASP A 69 1.87 -4.07 -4.52
C ASP A 69 0.36 -4.22 -4.79
N ALA A 70 -0.41 -3.14 -4.67
CA ALA A 70 -1.87 -3.19 -4.89
C ALA A 70 -2.30 -2.55 -6.24
N GLY A 71 -1.46 -2.62 -7.27
CA GLY A 71 -1.86 -2.23 -8.62
C GLY A 71 -0.94 -1.28 -9.38
N ALA A 72 0.28 -1.02 -8.91
CA ALA A 72 1.23 -0.17 -9.64
C ALA A 72 2.08 -0.97 -10.64
N ASN A 73 2.44 -2.22 -10.33
CA ASN A 73 3.37 -3.00 -11.14
C ASN A 73 2.86 -4.45 -11.33
N ILE A 74 2.59 -4.82 -12.56
CA ILE A 74 2.16 -6.19 -12.92
C ILE A 74 3.37 -7.12 -13.04
N ASN A 75 4.45 -6.62 -13.67
CA ASN A 75 5.66 -7.42 -13.91
C ASN A 75 6.73 -7.07 -12.88
N LEU A 76 6.99 -7.98 -11.98
CA LEU A 76 8.03 -7.89 -10.95
C LEU A 76 9.07 -8.99 -11.15
N ASN A 77 10.30 -8.76 -10.68
CA ASN A 77 11.34 -9.74 -10.55
C ASN A 77 11.69 -9.95 -9.05
N PRO A 78 12.45 -10.98 -8.67
CA PRO A 78 12.77 -11.26 -7.27
C PRO A 78 13.39 -10.09 -6.50
N LEU A 79 14.24 -9.28 -7.15
CA LEU A 79 14.84 -8.10 -6.52
C LEU A 79 13.82 -6.99 -6.23
N ASN A 80 12.72 -6.94 -6.99
CA ASN A 80 11.64 -6.00 -6.69
C ASN A 80 10.94 -6.38 -5.39
N PHE A 81 10.71 -7.66 -5.12
CA PHE A 81 10.09 -8.13 -3.87
C PHE A 81 10.95 -7.79 -2.64
N ILE A 82 12.28 -7.92 -2.73
CA ILE A 82 13.19 -7.49 -1.65
C ILE A 82 13.02 -5.99 -1.40
N ASN A 83 13.09 -5.18 -2.46
CA ASN A 83 12.99 -3.73 -2.35
C ASN A 83 11.62 -3.28 -1.81
N MET A 84 10.53 -3.99 -2.18
CA MET A 84 9.20 -3.78 -1.62
C MET A 84 9.13 -4.13 -0.13
N ALA A 85 9.75 -5.23 0.29
CA ALA A 85 9.83 -5.62 1.69
C ALA A 85 10.53 -4.55 2.54
N GLU A 86 11.66 -4.01 2.05
CA GLU A 86 12.39 -2.93 2.69
C GLU A 86 11.55 -1.65 2.83
N LEU A 87 10.92 -1.20 1.72
CA LEU A 87 10.04 -0.03 1.71
C LEU A 87 8.87 -0.17 2.69
N CYS A 88 8.19 -1.32 2.66
CA CYS A 88 7.06 -1.58 3.53
C CYS A 88 7.48 -1.74 4.99
N SER A 89 8.67 -2.29 5.27
CA SER A 89 9.20 -2.40 6.64
C SER A 89 9.47 -1.03 7.24
N ILE A 90 10.07 -0.10 6.48
CA ILE A 90 10.26 1.28 6.92
C ILE A 90 8.89 1.96 7.17
N TYR A 91 7.96 1.79 6.26
CA TYR A 91 6.63 2.37 6.39
C TYR A 91 5.87 1.80 7.60
N SER A 92 5.93 0.48 7.82
CA SER A 92 5.32 -0.19 8.98
C SER A 92 5.94 0.30 10.30
N SER A 93 7.26 0.41 10.38
CA SER A 93 7.95 0.90 11.59
C SER A 93 7.52 2.32 11.96
N ILE A 94 7.32 3.18 10.97
CA ILE A 94 6.88 4.56 11.17
C ILE A 94 5.41 4.63 11.60
N THR A 95 4.54 3.81 11.00
CA THR A 95 3.10 3.92 11.21
C THR A 95 2.60 3.14 12.43
N ASN A 96 3.21 1.99 12.70
CA ASN A 96 2.76 1.05 13.73
C ASN A 96 3.74 0.92 14.90
N GLY A 97 4.92 1.58 14.83
CA GLY A 97 5.97 1.48 15.86
C GLY A 97 6.66 0.10 15.92
N ASN A 98 6.39 -0.80 14.95
CA ASN A 98 7.01 -2.12 14.89
C ASN A 98 8.31 -2.08 14.09
N ASN A 99 9.44 -2.13 14.77
CA ASN A 99 10.76 -2.09 14.13
C ASN A 99 11.14 -3.41 13.42
N ASN A 100 10.43 -4.51 13.69
CA ASN A 100 10.67 -5.83 13.09
C ASN A 100 9.37 -6.40 12.50
N PRO A 101 8.73 -5.74 11.51
CA PRO A 101 7.48 -6.20 10.95
C PRO A 101 7.65 -7.54 10.22
N SER A 102 6.72 -8.45 10.43
CA SER A 102 6.67 -9.73 9.71
C SER A 102 6.36 -9.50 8.24
N VAL A 103 7.09 -10.16 7.35
CA VAL A 103 6.92 -10.09 5.90
C VAL A 103 6.50 -11.44 5.37
N HIS A 104 5.41 -11.48 4.64
CA HIS A 104 4.91 -12.69 3.98
C HIS A 104 4.79 -12.47 2.47
N LEU A 105 4.93 -13.55 1.71
CA LEU A 105 4.67 -13.57 0.27
C LEU A 105 3.30 -14.22 0.02
N LEU A 106 2.41 -13.51 -0.64
CA LEU A 106 1.10 -14.05 -1.01
C LEU A 106 1.27 -15.18 -2.03
N ASN A 107 0.73 -16.35 -1.71
CA ASN A 107 0.86 -17.52 -2.55
C ASN A 107 -0.34 -18.47 -2.39
N ILE A 108 -0.40 -19.52 -3.22
CA ILE A 108 -1.46 -20.54 -3.25
C ILE A 108 -1.25 -21.69 -2.26
N GLY A 109 -0.13 -21.72 -1.56
CA GLY A 109 0.24 -22.73 -0.56
C GLY A 109 1.43 -22.25 0.26
N HIS A 110 1.74 -22.94 1.37
CA HIS A 110 2.80 -22.56 2.31
C HIS A 110 4.19 -23.01 1.88
N GLU A 111 4.28 -24.06 1.04
CA GLU A 111 5.54 -24.66 0.65
C GLU A 111 6.37 -23.71 -0.22
N GLU A 112 7.68 -23.77 -0.11
CA GLU A 112 8.64 -22.92 -0.86
C GLU A 112 8.52 -23.05 -2.38
N SER A 113 8.12 -24.24 -2.85
CA SER A 113 7.99 -24.57 -4.29
C SER A 113 6.67 -24.12 -4.91
N LYS A 114 5.75 -23.54 -4.13
CA LYS A 114 4.42 -23.13 -4.65
C LYS A 114 4.49 -21.82 -5.43
N GLY A 115 3.54 -21.69 -6.33
CA GLY A 115 3.33 -20.48 -7.14
C GLY A 115 4.03 -20.51 -8.49
N THR A 116 4.16 -19.35 -9.10
CA THR A 116 4.87 -19.18 -10.36
C THR A 116 6.39 -19.21 -10.15
N PRO A 117 7.20 -19.49 -11.19
CA PRO A 117 8.66 -19.46 -11.08
C PRO A 117 9.20 -18.17 -10.44
N ILE A 118 8.60 -17.01 -10.77
CA ILE A 118 8.97 -15.72 -10.18
C ILE A 118 8.72 -15.69 -8.66
N LEU A 119 7.64 -16.30 -8.18
CA LEU A 119 7.32 -16.36 -6.75
C LEU A 119 8.26 -17.30 -6.00
N VAL A 120 8.65 -18.43 -6.60
CA VAL A 120 9.64 -19.36 -6.06
C VAL A 120 11.00 -18.65 -5.93
N ASP A 121 11.45 -17.97 -6.97
CA ASP A 121 12.69 -17.17 -6.94
C ASP A 121 12.61 -16.02 -5.92
N ALA A 122 11.45 -15.35 -5.82
CA ALA A 122 11.22 -14.29 -4.84
C ALA A 122 11.25 -14.84 -3.40
N TYR A 123 10.68 -16.01 -3.14
CA TYR A 123 10.75 -16.70 -1.85
C TYR A 123 12.21 -16.94 -1.45
N GLN A 124 13.00 -17.55 -2.33
CA GLN A 124 14.41 -17.82 -2.06
C GLN A 124 15.23 -16.54 -1.81
N ALA A 125 14.97 -15.49 -2.60
CA ALA A 125 15.64 -14.21 -2.47
C ALA A 125 15.29 -13.50 -1.14
N LEU A 126 14.01 -13.52 -0.74
CA LEU A 126 13.53 -12.95 0.53
C LEU A 126 14.08 -13.74 1.72
N SER A 127 14.05 -15.07 1.69
CA SER A 127 14.59 -15.94 2.75
C SER A 127 16.06 -15.69 3.02
N LYS A 128 16.84 -15.39 1.97
CA LYS A 128 18.27 -15.10 2.11
C LYS A 128 18.58 -13.68 2.57
N LYS A 129 17.74 -12.69 2.21
CA LYS A 129 18.09 -11.27 2.32
C LYS A 129 17.24 -10.47 3.30
N HIS A 130 16.05 -10.96 3.67
CA HIS A 130 15.16 -10.22 4.56
C HIS A 130 14.94 -10.97 5.88
N PRO A 131 15.49 -10.49 7.01
CA PRO A 131 15.54 -11.26 8.28
C PRO A 131 14.13 -11.52 8.86
N ASN A 132 13.15 -10.67 8.53
CA ASN A 132 11.78 -10.79 9.05
C ASN A 132 10.85 -11.51 8.08
N PHE A 133 11.36 -12.13 7.02
CA PHE A 133 10.55 -12.93 6.11
C PHE A 133 10.06 -14.21 6.80
N LYS A 134 8.76 -14.47 6.69
CA LYS A 134 8.04 -15.58 7.36
C LYS A 134 7.47 -16.62 6.38
N GLY A 135 7.86 -16.54 5.09
CA GLY A 135 7.45 -17.47 4.07
C GLY A 135 6.15 -17.10 3.35
N ASN A 136 5.60 -18.07 2.65
CA ASN A 136 4.34 -17.92 1.91
C ASN A 136 3.14 -17.84 2.84
N LEU A 137 2.09 -17.13 2.40
CA LEU A 137 0.81 -17.02 3.08
C LEU A 137 -0.33 -17.15 2.08
N GLU A 138 -1.28 -18.04 2.38
CA GLU A 138 -2.49 -18.22 1.56
C GLU A 138 -3.54 -17.14 1.88
N PRO A 139 -4.35 -16.74 0.87
CA PRO A 139 -5.39 -15.70 1.03
C PRO A 139 -6.40 -15.98 2.15
N ARG A 140 -6.73 -17.24 2.41
CA ARG A 140 -7.72 -17.63 3.43
C ARG A 140 -7.35 -17.19 4.86
N TYR A 141 -6.07 -16.96 5.12
CA TYR A 141 -5.58 -16.60 6.46
C TYR A 141 -5.40 -15.09 6.68
N LEU A 142 -5.67 -14.25 5.67
CA LEU A 142 -5.38 -12.81 5.74
C LEU A 142 -6.15 -12.11 6.86
N MET A 143 -7.38 -12.55 7.14
CA MET A 143 -8.24 -11.90 8.14
C MET A 143 -7.97 -12.42 9.56
N ASP A 144 -7.50 -13.66 9.71
CA ASP A 144 -7.35 -14.35 11.01
C ASP A 144 -5.91 -14.49 11.50
N LYS A 145 -4.91 -14.20 10.66
CA LYS A 145 -3.50 -14.29 11.04
C LYS A 145 -2.92 -12.91 11.34
N LYS A 146 -2.09 -12.84 12.38
CA LYS A 146 -1.31 -11.63 12.66
C LYS A 146 -0.19 -11.52 11.62
N ILE A 147 -0.29 -10.52 10.77
CA ILE A 147 0.68 -10.19 9.72
C ILE A 147 0.88 -8.68 9.69
N ASP A 148 2.08 -8.22 9.32
CA ASP A 148 2.36 -6.79 9.18
C ASP A 148 2.46 -6.38 7.71
N ILE A 149 3.08 -7.22 6.87
CA ILE A 149 3.32 -6.94 5.45
C ILE A 149 3.02 -8.19 4.62
N LEU A 150 2.24 -8.00 3.56
CA LEU A 150 1.93 -9.02 2.57
C LEU A 150 2.39 -8.54 1.20
N LEU A 151 3.35 -9.25 0.60
CA LEU A 151 3.91 -8.94 -0.72
C LEU A 151 3.21 -9.73 -1.81
N CYS A 152 2.92 -9.08 -2.92
CA CYS A 152 2.42 -9.67 -4.16
C CYS A 152 2.74 -8.75 -5.35
N ASP A 153 2.50 -9.21 -6.58
CA ASP A 153 2.48 -8.31 -7.72
C ASP A 153 1.20 -7.45 -7.75
N GLY A 154 1.24 -6.37 -8.54
CA GLY A 154 0.13 -5.42 -8.57
C GLY A 154 -1.15 -5.97 -9.21
N PHE A 155 -1.08 -7.03 -10.02
CA PHE A 155 -2.27 -7.67 -10.57
C PHE A 155 -3.02 -8.44 -9.47
N VAL A 156 -2.32 -9.33 -8.79
CA VAL A 156 -2.88 -10.12 -7.68
C VAL A 156 -3.31 -9.20 -6.52
N GLY A 157 -2.48 -8.24 -6.15
CA GLY A 157 -2.80 -7.32 -5.07
C GLY A 157 -4.03 -6.45 -5.35
N ASN A 158 -4.21 -6.00 -6.59
CA ASN A 158 -5.43 -5.27 -6.96
C ASN A 158 -6.69 -6.16 -6.92
N ILE A 159 -6.57 -7.44 -7.29
CA ILE A 159 -7.67 -8.42 -7.17
C ILE A 159 -8.03 -8.61 -5.69
N VAL A 160 -7.05 -8.86 -4.83
CA VAL A 160 -7.25 -9.03 -3.38
C VAL A 160 -7.91 -7.78 -2.79
N LEU A 161 -7.39 -6.59 -3.10
CA LEU A 161 -7.95 -5.33 -2.63
C LEU A 161 -9.42 -5.17 -3.05
N LYS A 162 -9.72 -5.35 -4.34
CA LYS A 162 -11.08 -5.18 -4.89
C LYS A 162 -12.06 -6.22 -4.35
N LEU A 163 -11.63 -7.47 -4.20
CA LEU A 163 -12.44 -8.52 -3.60
C LEU A 163 -12.78 -8.19 -2.15
N THR A 164 -11.77 -7.76 -1.38
CA THR A 164 -11.96 -7.41 0.03
C THR A 164 -12.88 -6.19 0.19
N GLU A 165 -12.70 -5.15 -0.64
CA GLU A 165 -13.60 -3.99 -0.70
C GLU A 165 -15.06 -4.43 -0.99
N GLY A 166 -15.26 -5.21 -2.05
CA GLY A 166 -16.60 -5.65 -2.48
C GLY A 166 -17.29 -6.55 -1.46
N LEU A 167 -16.56 -7.51 -0.90
CA LEU A 167 -17.10 -8.43 0.10
C LEU A 167 -17.46 -7.71 1.40
N SER A 168 -16.63 -6.78 1.85
CA SER A 168 -16.90 -5.98 3.05
C SER A 168 -18.17 -5.12 2.87
N HIS A 169 -18.30 -4.47 1.72
CA HIS A 169 -19.50 -3.69 1.40
C HIS A 169 -20.75 -4.56 1.36
N TYR A 170 -20.69 -5.73 0.73
CA TYR A 170 -21.80 -6.69 0.66
C TYR A 170 -22.22 -7.16 2.06
N LEU A 171 -21.29 -7.61 2.88
CA LEU A 171 -21.57 -8.08 4.24
C LEU A 171 -22.17 -6.97 5.13
N LEU A 172 -21.64 -5.74 5.05
CA LEU A 172 -22.19 -4.61 5.78
C LEU A 172 -23.64 -4.27 5.35
N ASN A 173 -23.98 -4.43 4.07
CA ASN A 173 -25.35 -4.21 3.62
C ASN A 173 -26.32 -5.29 4.13
N ILE A 174 -25.92 -6.58 4.08
CA ILE A 174 -26.72 -7.67 4.67
C ILE A 174 -26.97 -7.42 6.16
N LEU A 175 -25.95 -7.04 6.90
CA LEU A 175 -26.05 -6.76 8.32
C LEU A 175 -26.99 -5.59 8.61
N LYS A 176 -27.01 -4.54 7.77
CA LYS A 176 -27.95 -3.42 7.89
C LYS A 176 -29.39 -3.82 7.64
N GLU A 177 -29.63 -4.66 6.61
CA GLU A 177 -30.97 -5.11 6.23
C GLU A 177 -31.59 -6.06 7.27
N LYS A 178 -30.77 -6.89 7.93
CA LYS A 178 -31.22 -7.89 8.88
C LYS A 178 -31.24 -7.43 10.34
N SER A 179 -30.65 -6.28 10.66
CA SER A 179 -30.55 -5.84 12.05
C SER A 179 -31.82 -5.13 12.50
N GLU A 180 -32.59 -5.83 13.33
CA GLU A 180 -33.41 -5.19 14.37
C GLU A 180 -32.50 -4.39 15.29
N ASN A 181 -32.97 -3.31 15.91
CA ASN A 181 -32.23 -2.31 16.68
C ASN A 181 -31.16 -2.82 17.70
N ARG A 182 -31.06 -4.11 17.93
CA ARG A 182 -30.16 -4.75 18.91
C ARG A 182 -28.68 -4.78 18.50
N PHE A 183 -28.36 -4.69 17.20
CA PHE A 183 -26.98 -4.84 16.68
C PHE A 183 -26.39 -3.56 16.10
N ILE A 184 -27.01 -2.40 16.31
CA ILE A 184 -26.59 -1.13 15.68
C ILE A 184 -25.16 -0.76 16.11
N GLU A 185 -24.77 -1.05 17.34
CA GLU A 185 -23.45 -0.72 17.86
C GLU A 185 -22.36 -1.66 17.31
N ASP A 186 -22.67 -2.95 17.19
CA ASP A 186 -21.78 -3.94 16.56
C ASP A 186 -21.58 -3.65 15.08
N ILE A 187 -22.64 -3.25 14.37
CA ILE A 187 -22.56 -2.82 12.97
C ILE A 187 -21.76 -1.53 12.82
N LYS A 188 -21.86 -0.57 13.74
CA LYS A 188 -21.02 0.62 13.76
C LYS A 188 -19.55 0.26 13.97
N ASN A 189 -19.27 -0.68 14.88
CA ASN A 189 -17.91 -1.17 15.12
C ASN A 189 -17.35 -1.93 13.91
N LEU A 190 -18.15 -2.80 13.30
CA LEU A 190 -17.80 -3.47 12.05
C LEU A 190 -17.61 -2.48 10.90
N LYS A 191 -18.45 -1.44 10.79
CA LYS A 191 -18.23 -0.35 9.83
C LYS A 191 -16.89 0.35 10.03
N ASN A 192 -16.47 0.58 11.26
CA ASN A 192 -15.18 1.21 11.54
C ASN A 192 -14.01 0.29 11.19
N ILE A 193 -14.18 -1.02 11.35
CA ILE A 193 -13.20 -2.04 10.96
C ILE A 193 -13.18 -2.22 9.43
N PHE A 194 -14.35 -2.27 8.80
CA PHE A 194 -14.53 -2.52 7.37
C PHE A 194 -14.78 -1.26 6.54
N ASN A 195 -14.63 -0.07 7.10
CA ASN A 195 -14.78 1.18 6.35
C ASN A 195 -13.54 1.38 5.47
N TYR A 196 -13.49 0.59 4.39
CA TYR A 196 -12.44 0.60 3.38
C TYR A 196 -12.42 1.86 2.51
N GLU A 197 -12.75 2.99 3.10
CA GLU A 197 -12.45 4.27 2.47
C GLU A 197 -10.95 4.56 2.58
N LEU A 198 -10.14 3.55 2.24
CA LEU A 198 -8.70 3.62 2.44
C LEU A 198 -8.06 4.55 1.41
N SER A 199 -7.37 5.51 1.94
CA SER A 199 -6.34 6.18 1.17
C SER A 199 -5.10 5.27 1.06
N THR A 200 -4.55 5.16 -0.13
CA THR A 200 -3.37 4.35 -0.42
C THR A 200 -2.18 5.25 -0.68
N ILE A 201 -1.07 5.01 0.00
CA ILE A 201 0.17 5.73 -0.27
C ILE A 201 0.90 5.14 -1.48
N LEU A 202 1.53 6.02 -2.29
CA LEU A 202 2.52 5.64 -3.28
C LEU A 202 3.90 5.65 -2.61
N LEU A 203 4.40 4.50 -2.21
CA LEU A 203 5.72 4.37 -1.61
C LEU A 203 6.83 4.33 -2.65
N GLY A 204 7.97 4.91 -2.31
CA GLY A 204 9.17 4.94 -3.16
C GLY A 204 9.32 6.19 -4.02
N LEU A 205 8.37 7.13 -3.98
CA LEU A 205 8.50 8.46 -4.56
C LEU A 205 9.29 9.38 -3.62
N ASN A 206 10.00 10.35 -4.19
CA ASN A 206 10.67 11.41 -3.43
C ASN A 206 9.68 12.52 -3.01
N GLY A 207 8.50 12.13 -2.54
CA GLY A 207 7.42 13.00 -2.11
C GLY A 207 6.23 12.18 -1.62
N ILE A 208 5.42 12.76 -0.74
CA ILE A 208 4.26 12.10 -0.14
C ILE A 208 3.07 12.24 -1.09
N VAL A 209 2.59 11.11 -1.61
CA VAL A 209 1.44 11.07 -2.53
C VAL A 209 0.45 10.01 -2.05
N PHE A 210 -0.79 10.42 -1.83
CA PHE A 210 -1.90 9.54 -1.46
C PHE A 210 -2.94 9.46 -2.57
N LYS A 211 -3.45 8.25 -2.80
CA LYS A 211 -4.54 7.94 -3.70
C LYS A 211 -5.77 7.55 -2.90
N CYS A 212 -6.86 8.26 -3.10
CA CYS A 212 -8.20 7.89 -2.62
C CYS A 212 -9.02 7.28 -3.76
N HIS A 213 -10.02 6.48 -3.44
CA HIS A 213 -10.95 5.93 -4.44
C HIS A 213 -11.72 7.05 -5.14
N GLY A 214 -12.19 6.82 -6.39
CA GLY A 214 -12.97 7.82 -7.12
C GLY A 214 -14.31 8.18 -6.48
N SER A 215 -14.90 7.26 -5.71
CA SER A 215 -16.13 7.43 -4.93
C SER A 215 -15.87 7.78 -3.44
N SER A 216 -14.67 8.18 -3.08
CA SER A 216 -14.32 8.49 -1.69
C SER A 216 -15.20 9.59 -1.12
N SER A 217 -15.67 9.38 0.11
CA SER A 217 -16.40 10.37 0.88
C SER A 217 -15.46 11.45 1.45
N TYR A 218 -16.04 12.50 2.01
CA TYR A 218 -15.27 13.52 2.73
C TYR A 218 -14.47 12.90 3.90
N LYS A 219 -14.99 11.87 4.56
CA LYS A 219 -14.30 11.19 5.67
C LYS A 219 -13.01 10.51 5.21
N SER A 220 -13.06 9.81 4.07
CA SER A 220 -11.86 9.20 3.47
C SER A 220 -10.82 10.23 3.11
N PHE A 221 -11.27 11.34 2.55
CA PHE A 221 -10.36 12.42 2.17
C PHE A 221 -9.72 13.08 3.40
N THR A 222 -10.50 13.31 4.47
CA THR A 222 -9.98 13.78 5.76
C THR A 222 -8.98 12.79 6.36
N HIS A 223 -9.26 11.48 6.29
CA HIS A 223 -8.33 10.45 6.74
C HIS A 223 -7.01 10.50 5.94
N ALA A 224 -7.09 10.67 4.62
CA ALA A 224 -5.92 10.81 3.76
C ALA A 224 -5.07 12.04 4.12
N ILE A 225 -5.69 13.16 4.47
CA ILE A 225 -5.00 14.37 4.93
C ILE A 225 -4.24 14.08 6.23
N ASN A 226 -4.90 13.47 7.22
CA ASN A 226 -4.29 13.14 8.50
C ASN A 226 -3.12 12.14 8.35
N GLU A 227 -3.27 11.13 7.49
CA GLU A 227 -2.18 10.18 7.20
C GLU A 227 -1.02 10.88 6.48
N ALA A 228 -1.30 11.80 5.54
CA ALA A 228 -0.26 12.54 4.85
C ALA A 228 0.51 13.47 5.79
N GLU A 229 -0.18 14.17 6.68
CA GLU A 229 0.42 14.99 7.74
C GLU A 229 1.28 14.15 8.68
N LYS A 230 0.77 12.99 9.12
CA LYS A 230 1.52 12.03 9.93
C LYS A 230 2.82 11.59 9.23
N MET A 231 2.75 11.24 7.94
CA MET A 231 3.94 10.83 7.17
C MET A 231 4.95 11.97 7.03
N TYR A 232 4.49 13.19 6.87
CA TYR A 232 5.35 14.36 6.80
C TYR A 232 6.05 14.60 8.15
N ASN A 233 5.31 14.64 9.25
CA ASN A 233 5.84 14.88 10.60
C ASN A 233 6.82 13.79 11.04
N LEU A 234 6.57 12.52 10.65
CA LEU A 234 7.45 11.38 10.91
C LEU A 234 8.62 11.25 9.92
N ARG A 235 8.76 12.22 8.99
CA ARG A 235 9.87 12.32 8.02
C ARG A 235 10.05 11.06 7.19
N LEU A 236 8.93 10.47 6.70
CA LEU A 236 8.94 9.22 5.93
C LEU A 236 9.97 9.23 4.79
N ILE A 237 9.95 10.27 3.95
CA ILE A 237 10.83 10.36 2.78
C ILE A 237 12.31 10.37 3.20
N ASN A 238 12.65 11.11 4.26
CA ASN A 238 14.01 11.16 4.78
C ASN A 238 14.48 9.80 5.30
N ARG A 239 13.61 9.07 6.02
CA ARG A 239 13.95 7.73 6.55
C ARG A 239 14.19 6.74 5.41
N ILE A 240 13.35 6.73 4.38
CA ILE A 240 13.56 5.89 3.20
C ILE A 240 14.86 6.26 2.49
N ASN A 241 15.11 7.55 2.25
CA ASN A 241 16.34 8.03 1.62
C ASN A 241 17.59 7.59 2.40
N ASN A 242 17.60 7.73 3.72
CA ASN A 242 18.73 7.37 4.56
C ASN A 242 18.99 5.86 4.52
N PHE A 243 17.94 5.05 4.55
CA PHE A 243 18.09 3.59 4.46
C PHE A 243 18.73 3.18 3.13
N PHE A 244 18.20 3.66 2.00
CA PHE A 244 18.74 3.25 0.69
C PHE A 244 20.12 3.84 0.38
N LYS A 245 20.46 5.03 0.87
CA LYS A 245 21.82 5.55 0.78
C LYS A 245 22.82 4.71 1.58
N GLY A 246 22.44 4.23 2.76
CA GLY A 246 23.29 3.33 3.55
C GLY A 246 23.55 1.97 2.92
N ILE A 247 22.71 1.53 1.97
CA ILE A 247 22.92 0.31 1.18
C ILE A 247 23.88 0.58 0.00
N GLU A 248 23.82 1.75 -0.65
CA GLU A 248 24.68 2.12 -1.78
C GLU A 248 26.16 2.30 -1.34
N THR A 249 26.41 2.53 -0.04
CA THR A 249 27.75 2.77 0.52
C THR A 249 28.41 1.52 1.14
N LYS A 250 27.75 0.38 1.12
CA LYS A 250 28.27 -0.93 1.55
C LYS A 250 28.45 -1.87 0.35
#